data_c62ed08e779f92e1c5c5397a29faa759
#
_entry.id   c62ed08e779f92e1c5c5397a29faa759
#
_cell.length_a   1.000
_cell.length_b   1.000
_cell.length_c   1.000
_cell.angle_alpha   90.00
_cell.angle_beta   90.00
_cell.angle_gamma   90.00
#
_symmetry.space_group_name_H-M   'P 1'
#
loop_
_entity.id
_entity.type
_entity.pdbx_description
1 polymer ?
#
loop_
_entity_poly.entity_id
_entity_poly.type
_entity_poly.pdbx_seq_one_letter_code
_entity_poly.pdbx_strand_id
1 'polypeptide(L)' 'MHVEKIADWERHRDAIGPTVAELRCRSDFDATRPLIEFYRSQSELRLLVPVV' A
#
# COMPACT_ATOMS: atom_id res chain seq x y z
N MET A 1 5.51 -10.84 -3.62
CA MET A 1 4.73 -9.75 -3.01
C MET A 1 5.34 -8.42 -3.39
N HIS A 2 4.52 -7.48 -3.80
CA HIS A 2 4.97 -6.12 -4.10
C HIS A 2 4.94 -5.27 -2.82
N VAL A 3 5.97 -4.48 -2.59
CA VAL A 3 6.03 -3.56 -1.44
C VAL A 3 6.10 -2.13 -1.97
N GLU A 4 5.11 -1.32 -1.60
CA GLU A 4 5.07 0.10 -1.91
C GLU A 4 5.41 0.90 -0.67
N LYS A 5 6.42 1.76 -0.74
CA LYS A 5 6.84 2.59 0.38
C LYS A 5 6.31 4.00 0.22
N ILE A 6 5.72 4.54 1.29
CA ILE A 6 5.25 5.93 1.32
C ILE A 6 6.03 6.65 2.40
N ALA A 7 6.91 7.56 2.00
CA ALA A 7 7.63 8.42 2.93
C ALA A 7 6.71 9.55 3.39
N ASP A 8 6.88 9.99 4.64
CA ASP A 8 6.11 11.10 5.23
C ASP A 8 4.60 10.90 5.08
N TRP A 9 4.11 9.69 5.32
CA TRP A 9 2.70 9.34 5.11
C TRP A 9 1.74 10.23 5.90
N GLU A 10 2.18 10.78 7.03
CA GLU A 10 1.35 11.69 7.83
C GLU A 10 0.97 12.96 7.04
N ARG A 11 1.84 13.42 6.16
CA ARG A 11 1.59 14.58 5.30
C ARG A 11 0.75 14.24 4.07
N HIS A 12 0.63 12.94 3.77
CA HIS A 12 -0.02 12.45 2.54
C HIS A 12 -1.14 11.48 2.85
N ARG A 13 -1.83 11.66 3.99
CA ARG A 13 -2.91 10.76 4.41
C ARG A 13 -4.00 10.63 3.38
N ASP A 14 -4.37 11.73 2.76
CA ASP A 14 -5.42 11.76 1.73
C ASP A 14 -4.99 11.09 0.43
N ALA A 15 -3.68 10.86 0.21
CA ALA A 15 -3.19 10.13 -0.94
C ALA A 15 -3.14 8.61 -0.71
N ILE A 16 -3.22 8.14 0.54
CA ILE A 16 -3.11 6.71 0.85
C ILE A 16 -4.26 5.92 0.23
N GLY A 17 -5.49 6.39 0.39
CA GLY A 17 -6.68 5.74 -0.18
C GLY A 17 -6.58 5.58 -1.69
N PRO A 18 -6.36 6.66 -2.45
CA PRO A 18 -6.15 6.56 -3.91
C PRO A 18 -5.00 5.64 -4.30
N THR A 19 -3.89 5.67 -3.56
CA THR A 19 -2.74 4.78 -3.83
C THR A 19 -3.13 3.32 -3.65
N VAL A 20 -3.84 2.99 -2.58
CA VAL A 20 -4.33 1.62 -2.33
C VAL A 20 -5.26 1.19 -3.45
N ALA A 21 -6.16 2.07 -3.90
CA ALA A 21 -7.08 1.76 -4.99
C ALA A 21 -6.33 1.44 -6.28
N GLU A 22 -5.28 2.21 -6.60
CA GLU A 22 -4.44 1.95 -7.77
C GLU A 22 -3.74 0.60 -7.67
N LEU A 23 -3.20 0.27 -6.49
CA LEU A 23 -2.52 -1.00 -6.28
C LEU A 23 -3.47 -2.18 -6.43
N ARG A 24 -4.73 -2.04 -6.02
CA ARG A 24 -5.75 -3.07 -6.20
C ARG A 24 -6.18 -3.24 -7.65
N CYS A 25 -5.94 -2.24 -8.49
CA CYS A 25 -6.25 -2.31 -9.92
C CYS A 25 -5.13 -2.95 -10.74
N ARG A 26 -4.03 -3.38 -10.11
CA ARG A 26 -2.95 -4.06 -10.81
C ARG A 26 -3.45 -5.39 -11.38
N SER A 27 -2.97 -5.73 -12.57
CA SER A 27 -3.36 -6.98 -13.23
C SER A 27 -2.87 -8.23 -12.49
N ASP A 28 -1.81 -8.09 -11.67
CA ASP A 28 -1.22 -9.17 -10.89
C ASP A 28 -1.68 -9.17 -9.42
N PHE A 29 -2.64 -8.29 -9.05
CA PHE A 29 -3.16 -8.23 -7.70
C PHE A 29 -3.89 -9.53 -7.32
N ASP A 30 -3.52 -10.12 -6.19
CA ASP A 30 -4.17 -11.32 -5.67
C ASP A 30 -5.28 -10.93 -4.70
N ALA A 31 -6.52 -10.92 -5.19
CA ALA A 31 -7.68 -10.53 -4.39
C ALA A 31 -8.07 -11.58 -3.32
N THR A 32 -7.45 -12.75 -3.34
CA THR A 32 -7.70 -13.79 -2.33
C THR A 32 -6.92 -13.57 -1.03
N ARG A 33 -5.94 -12.66 -1.05
CA ARG A 33 -5.14 -12.32 0.12
C ARG A 33 -5.33 -10.84 0.47
N PRO A 34 -5.25 -10.46 1.75
CA PRO A 34 -5.41 -9.06 2.14
C PRO A 34 -4.20 -8.21 1.77
N LEU A 35 -4.46 -6.95 1.40
CA LEU A 35 -3.43 -5.92 1.34
C LEU A 35 -3.18 -5.45 2.76
N ILE A 36 -1.92 -5.36 3.17
CA ILE A 36 -1.54 -5.02 4.53
C ILE A 36 -0.88 -3.65 4.57
N GLU A 37 -1.35 -2.79 5.45
CA GLU A 37 -0.74 -1.50 5.74
C GLU A 37 0.18 -1.67 6.94
N PHE A 38 1.49 -1.55 6.72
CA PHE A 38 2.48 -1.69 7.77
C PHE A 38 3.09 -0.32 8.08
N TYR A 39 2.71 0.24 9.22
CA TYR A 39 3.21 1.52 9.70
C TYR A 39 4.52 1.30 10.45
N ARG A 40 5.63 1.39 9.73
CA ARG A 40 6.94 1.12 10.29
C ARG A 40 7.37 2.22 11.28
N SER A 41 7.03 3.47 10.95
CA SER A 41 7.35 4.63 11.79
C SER A 41 6.39 5.77 11.43
N GLN A 42 6.51 6.90 12.13
CA GLN A 42 5.72 8.09 11.81
C GLN A 42 6.05 8.68 10.45
N SER A 43 7.19 8.31 9.88
CA SER A 43 7.63 8.83 8.58
C SER A 43 7.64 7.79 7.47
N GLU A 44 7.34 6.52 7.74
CA GLU A 44 7.36 5.48 6.73
C GLU A 44 6.17 4.53 6.86
N LEU A 45 5.40 4.44 5.80
CA LEU A 45 4.33 3.46 5.63
C LEU A 45 4.73 2.50 4.52
N ARG A 46 4.57 1.22 4.75
CA ARG A 46 4.76 0.19 3.73
C ARG A 46 3.43 -0.49 3.44
N LEU A 47 3.08 -0.53 2.17
CA LEU A 47 1.90 -1.26 1.69
C LEU A 47 2.38 -2.60 1.14
N LEU A 48 1.96 -3.67 1.79
CA LEU A 48 2.30 -5.03 1.36
C LEU A 48 1.19 -5.52 0.44
N VAL A 49 1.49 -5.59 -0.85
CA VAL A 49 0.51 -5.88 -1.89
C VAL A 49 0.67 -7.33 -2.33
N PRO A 50 -0.32 -8.19 -2.06
CA PRO A 50 -0.26 -9.57 -2.54
C PRO A 50 -0.39 -9.60 -4.05
N VAL A 51 0.52 -10.32 -4.71
CA VAL A 51 0.51 -10.48 -6.16
C VAL A 51 0.61 -11.95 -6.52
N VAL A 52 0.04 -12.29 -7.65
CA VAL A 52 0.06 -13.67 -8.17
C VAL A 52 1.34 -13.96 -8.93
#